data_1543fd90099bc4a9e1fec98de12b7435
#
_entry.id   1543fd90099bc4a9e1fec98de12b7435
#
_cell.length_a   1.000
_cell.length_b   1.000
_cell.length_c   1.000
_cell.angle_alpha   90.00
_cell.angle_beta   90.00
_cell.angle_gamma   90.00
#
_symmetry.space_group_name_H-M   'P 1'
#
loop_
_entity.id
_entity.type
_entity.pdbx_description
1 polymer ?
#
loop_
_entity_poly.entity_id
_entity_poly.type
_entity_poly.pdbx_seq_one_letter_code
_entity_poly.pdbx_strand_id
1 'polypeptide(L)'
;MITKIAHIADIHFRNIQRHSEFRAICENFVDQMRRIKPERIVIAGDLVHSRNQISPELVNELSWFLLECSKVTGKVVIIPGNHDIVEQNKERMDAITPIHNALDVDNIVYYKKSGLYQDENVVWSVFSIFDNHMPPENLEMRPYEGTYVGLYHGTIVGATNEMGFKFTHGAELTKFSS
;
A
#
# COMPACT_ATOMS: atom_id res chain seq x y z
N MET A 1 2.50 8.92 19.49
CA MET A 1 3.84 8.89 18.79
C MET A 1 4.02 7.52 18.15
N ILE A 2 4.33 7.47 16.87
CA ILE A 2 4.56 6.24 16.11
C ILE A 2 5.99 5.80 16.34
N THR A 3 6.18 4.57 16.83
CA THR A 3 7.49 3.95 17.10
C THR A 3 7.64 2.61 16.39
N LYS A 4 6.50 2.02 15.97
CA LYS A 4 6.48 0.70 15.36
C LYS A 4 5.49 0.68 14.21
N ILE A 5 5.98 0.29 13.04
CA ILE A 5 5.22 0.17 11.79
C ILE A 5 5.34 -1.26 11.30
N ALA A 6 4.22 -1.92 11.05
CA ALA A 6 4.19 -3.16 10.29
C ALA A 6 4.02 -2.83 8.80
N HIS A 7 4.78 -3.49 7.94
CA HIS A 7 4.76 -3.25 6.51
C HIS A 7 4.54 -4.57 5.75
N ILE A 8 3.57 -4.57 4.84
CA ILE A 8 3.30 -5.67 3.92
C ILE A 8 3.04 -5.12 2.51
N ALA A 9 3.24 -5.94 1.49
CA ALA A 9 2.94 -5.66 0.09
C ALA A 9 2.63 -6.96 -0.65
N ASP A 10 2.18 -6.87 -1.89
CA ASP A 10 2.07 -8.00 -2.82
C ASP A 10 1.19 -9.14 -2.27
N ILE A 11 0.07 -8.81 -1.64
CA ILE A 11 -0.85 -9.80 -1.08
C ILE A 11 -1.55 -10.59 -2.18
N HIS A 12 -1.93 -9.91 -3.28
CA HIS A 12 -2.52 -10.50 -4.47
C HIS A 12 -3.75 -11.37 -4.19
N PHE A 13 -4.74 -10.84 -3.48
CA PHE A 13 -6.03 -11.51 -3.34
C PHE A 13 -6.57 -11.93 -4.70
N ARG A 14 -6.85 -13.24 -4.85
CA ARG A 14 -7.36 -13.81 -6.10
C ARG A 14 -8.88 -13.78 -6.13
N ASN A 15 -9.44 -13.71 -7.34
CA ASN A 15 -10.89 -13.51 -7.54
C ASN A 15 -11.76 -14.63 -6.92
N ILE A 16 -11.49 -15.88 -7.23
CA ILE A 16 -12.33 -17.02 -6.82
C ILE A 16 -11.54 -18.14 -6.16
N GLN A 17 -10.22 -18.15 -6.29
CA GLN A 17 -9.39 -19.28 -5.89
C GLN A 17 -8.66 -19.02 -4.59
N ARG A 18 -8.52 -20.07 -3.77
CA ARG A 18 -7.66 -20.10 -2.58
C ARG A 18 -8.09 -19.13 -1.46
N HIS A 19 -9.36 -18.74 -1.39
CA HIS A 19 -9.82 -17.79 -0.37
C HIS A 19 -9.64 -18.33 1.05
N SER A 20 -9.86 -19.63 1.28
CA SER A 20 -9.61 -20.23 2.60
C SER A 20 -8.15 -20.18 3.03
N GLU A 21 -7.22 -20.34 2.07
CA GLU A 21 -5.79 -20.24 2.35
C GLU A 21 -5.39 -18.79 2.61
N PHE A 22 -5.88 -17.85 1.79
CA PHE A 22 -5.67 -16.42 2.04
C PHE A 22 -6.26 -15.99 3.39
N ARG A 23 -7.47 -16.47 3.72
CA ARG A 23 -8.10 -16.21 5.01
C ARG A 23 -7.20 -16.64 6.16
N ALA A 24 -6.70 -17.87 6.15
CA ALA A 24 -5.83 -18.39 7.19
C ALA A 24 -4.51 -17.61 7.32
N ILE A 25 -3.91 -17.19 6.21
CA ILE A 25 -2.69 -16.35 6.20
C ILE A 25 -2.99 -14.98 6.81
N CYS A 26 -4.09 -14.34 6.39
CA CYS A 26 -4.50 -13.04 6.91
C CYS A 26 -4.86 -13.10 8.40
N GLU A 27 -5.55 -14.14 8.86
CA GLU A 27 -5.83 -14.37 10.29
C GLU A 27 -4.53 -14.47 11.08
N ASN A 28 -3.57 -15.26 10.61
CA ASN A 28 -2.25 -15.38 11.25
C ASN A 28 -1.53 -14.03 11.30
N PHE A 29 -1.55 -13.25 10.20
CA PHE A 29 -0.98 -11.91 10.18
C PHE A 29 -1.63 -11.00 11.23
N VAL A 30 -2.97 -10.94 11.26
CA VAL A 30 -3.71 -10.11 12.22
C VAL A 30 -3.42 -10.54 13.66
N ASP A 31 -3.32 -11.84 13.93
CA ASP A 31 -2.97 -12.36 15.25
C ASP A 31 -1.54 -11.98 15.68
N GLN A 32 -0.61 -11.95 14.74
CA GLN A 32 0.73 -11.40 15.00
C GLN A 32 0.66 -9.91 15.33
N MET A 33 -0.14 -9.13 14.58
CA MET A 33 -0.29 -7.69 14.84
C MET A 33 -0.91 -7.42 16.21
N ARG A 34 -1.87 -8.23 16.67
CA ARG A 34 -2.42 -8.16 18.04
C ARG A 34 -1.34 -8.31 19.12
N ARG A 35 -0.33 -9.14 18.88
CA ARG A 35 0.80 -9.36 19.81
C ARG A 35 1.84 -8.25 19.71
N ILE A 36 2.19 -7.86 18.47
CA ILE A 36 3.24 -6.86 18.18
C ILE A 36 2.75 -5.45 18.51
N LYS A 37 1.46 -5.17 18.33
CA LYS A 37 0.79 -3.88 18.54
C LYS A 37 1.50 -2.74 17.80
N PRO A 38 1.59 -2.80 16.46
CA PRO A 38 2.13 -1.68 15.70
C PRO A 38 1.16 -0.50 15.76
N GLU A 39 1.68 0.72 15.81
CA GLU A 39 0.85 1.93 15.75
C GLU A 39 0.29 2.15 14.34
N ARG A 40 0.98 1.59 13.31
CA ARG A 40 0.56 1.65 11.90
C ARG A 40 0.77 0.31 11.22
N ILE A 41 -0.16 -0.03 10.33
CA ILE A 41 0.01 -1.08 9.33
C ILE A 41 0.05 -0.40 7.97
N VAL A 42 1.11 -0.62 7.21
CA VAL A 42 1.28 -0.10 5.85
C VAL A 42 1.12 -1.24 4.87
N ILE A 43 0.23 -1.08 3.90
CA ILE A 43 0.01 -1.99 2.77
C ILE A 43 0.50 -1.28 1.51
N ALA A 44 1.69 -1.66 1.08
CA ALA A 44 2.40 -0.95 0.02
C ALA A 44 2.14 -1.55 -1.37
N GLY A 45 0.86 -1.60 -1.75
CA GLY A 45 0.42 -1.97 -3.10
C GLY A 45 0.14 -3.45 -3.32
N ASP A 46 -0.46 -3.74 -4.47
CA ASP A 46 -0.82 -5.06 -4.98
C ASP A 46 -1.69 -5.88 -4.01
N LEU A 47 -2.76 -5.24 -3.53
CA LEU A 47 -3.77 -5.90 -2.72
C LEU A 47 -4.52 -6.96 -3.51
N VAL A 48 -4.89 -6.67 -4.77
CA VAL A 48 -5.59 -7.62 -5.64
C VAL A 48 -4.66 -8.19 -6.70
N HIS A 49 -4.93 -9.42 -7.12
CA HIS A 49 -4.16 -10.08 -8.18
C HIS A 49 -4.52 -9.54 -9.57
N SER A 50 -5.76 -9.12 -9.77
CA SER A 50 -6.25 -8.62 -11.07
C SER A 50 -7.36 -7.61 -10.89
N ARG A 51 -7.10 -6.39 -11.26
CA ARG A 51 -8.03 -5.26 -11.24
C ARG A 51 -9.30 -5.43 -12.08
N ASN A 52 -9.25 -6.29 -13.07
CA ASN A 52 -10.36 -6.51 -14.01
C ASN A 52 -11.29 -7.66 -13.58
N GLN A 53 -10.94 -8.38 -12.52
CA GLN A 53 -11.66 -9.55 -12.04
C GLN A 53 -11.94 -9.38 -10.55
N ILE A 54 -13.00 -8.69 -10.23
CA ILE A 54 -13.44 -8.44 -8.87
C ILE A 54 -14.76 -9.17 -8.64
N SER A 55 -14.73 -10.25 -7.87
CA SER A 55 -15.93 -10.97 -7.48
C SER A 55 -16.48 -10.48 -6.14
N PRO A 56 -17.75 -10.74 -5.82
CA PRO A 56 -18.31 -10.45 -4.50
C PRO A 56 -17.53 -11.11 -3.36
N GLU A 57 -17.04 -12.33 -3.59
CA GLU A 57 -16.24 -13.07 -2.60
C GLU A 57 -14.90 -12.36 -2.33
N LEU A 58 -14.23 -11.90 -3.38
CA LEU A 58 -12.98 -11.13 -3.23
C LEU A 58 -13.23 -9.84 -2.45
N VAL A 59 -14.29 -9.10 -2.78
CA VAL A 59 -14.66 -7.87 -2.05
C VAL A 59 -14.89 -8.20 -0.57
N ASN A 60 -15.60 -9.29 -0.27
CA ASN A 60 -15.86 -9.73 1.10
C ASN A 60 -14.57 -10.05 1.86
N GLU A 61 -13.67 -10.84 1.26
CA GLU A 61 -12.41 -11.23 1.89
C GLU A 61 -11.48 -10.03 2.12
N LEU A 62 -11.35 -9.16 1.13
CA LEU A 62 -10.52 -7.96 1.24
C LEU A 62 -11.09 -6.98 2.27
N SER A 63 -12.40 -6.75 2.25
CA SER A 63 -13.07 -5.90 3.23
C SER A 63 -12.87 -6.43 4.66
N TRP A 64 -13.06 -7.73 4.86
CA TRP A 64 -12.82 -8.36 6.14
C TRP A 64 -11.36 -8.16 6.61
N PHE A 65 -10.39 -8.39 5.72
CA PHE A 65 -8.97 -8.23 6.07
C PHE A 65 -8.64 -6.81 6.49
N LEU A 66 -9.09 -5.82 5.73
CA LEU A 66 -8.87 -4.41 6.06
C LEU A 66 -9.53 -4.01 7.40
N LEU A 67 -10.75 -4.50 7.64
CA LEU A 67 -11.44 -4.28 8.92
C LEU A 67 -10.73 -4.95 10.10
N GLU A 68 -10.21 -6.17 9.94
CA GLU A 68 -9.45 -6.81 11.02
C GLU A 68 -8.12 -6.08 11.27
N CYS A 69 -7.44 -5.61 10.23
CA CYS A 69 -6.25 -4.76 10.38
C CYS A 69 -6.59 -3.47 11.15
N SER A 70 -7.69 -2.81 10.83
CA SER A 70 -8.09 -1.55 11.48
C SER A 70 -8.36 -1.69 12.98
N LYS A 71 -8.77 -2.88 13.43
CA LYS A 71 -9.03 -3.18 14.85
C LYS A 71 -7.77 -3.37 15.68
N VAL A 72 -6.62 -3.65 15.05
CA VAL A 72 -5.37 -4.03 15.75
C VAL A 72 -4.27 -2.98 15.64
N THR A 73 -4.56 -1.86 14.96
CA THR A 73 -3.62 -0.75 14.78
C THR A 73 -4.35 0.59 14.89
N GLY A 74 -3.60 1.67 15.16
CA GLY A 74 -4.16 3.02 15.17
C GLY A 74 -4.56 3.50 13.77
N LYS A 75 -3.84 3.07 12.72
CA LYS A 75 -4.18 3.41 11.34
C LYS A 75 -3.62 2.38 10.35
N VAL A 76 -4.42 2.04 9.35
CA VAL A 76 -4.01 1.28 8.17
C VAL A 76 -3.75 2.28 7.04
N VAL A 77 -2.54 2.28 6.51
CA VAL A 77 -2.12 3.11 5.37
C VAL A 77 -2.00 2.23 4.14
N ILE A 78 -2.68 2.59 3.07
CA ILE A 78 -2.67 1.84 1.80
C ILE A 78 -2.16 2.75 0.70
N ILE A 79 -1.28 2.25 -0.15
CA ILE A 79 -0.92 2.85 -1.43
C ILE A 79 -1.25 1.90 -2.57
N PRO A 80 -1.48 2.38 -3.81
CA PRO A 80 -1.78 1.52 -4.94
C PRO A 80 -0.55 0.78 -5.45
N GLY A 81 -0.76 -0.46 -5.92
CA GLY A 81 0.18 -1.23 -6.72
C GLY A 81 -0.27 -1.35 -8.18
N ASN A 82 0.60 -1.88 -9.05
CA ASN A 82 0.30 -1.98 -10.48
C ASN A 82 -0.80 -2.99 -10.82
N HIS A 83 -1.05 -3.99 -9.97
CA HIS A 83 -2.17 -4.90 -10.10
C HIS A 83 -3.51 -4.30 -9.66
N ASP A 84 -3.48 -3.26 -8.85
CA ASP A 84 -4.68 -2.57 -8.36
C ASP A 84 -5.26 -1.58 -9.39
N ILE A 85 -4.46 -1.15 -10.39
CA ILE A 85 -4.81 -0.13 -11.38
C ILE A 85 -4.78 -0.63 -12.82
N VAL A 86 -5.39 0.14 -13.73
CA VAL A 86 -5.22 -0.02 -15.18
C VAL A 86 -4.12 0.94 -15.65
N GLU A 87 -2.88 0.46 -15.78
CA GLU A 87 -1.71 1.30 -16.10
C GLU A 87 -1.88 2.13 -17.38
N GLN A 88 -2.53 1.56 -18.40
CA GLN A 88 -2.77 2.24 -19.68
C GLN A 88 -3.93 3.24 -19.61
N ASN A 89 -4.71 3.24 -18.53
CA ASN A 89 -5.82 4.18 -18.33
C ASN A 89 -5.96 4.52 -16.85
N LYS A 90 -5.13 5.44 -16.40
CA LYS A 90 -5.09 5.89 -14.99
C LYS A 90 -6.30 6.71 -14.55
N GLU A 91 -7.14 7.16 -15.50
CA GLU A 91 -8.42 7.84 -15.19
C GLU A 91 -9.50 6.84 -14.79
N ARG A 92 -9.32 5.56 -15.15
CA ARG A 92 -10.21 4.49 -14.74
C ARG A 92 -10.15 4.28 -13.23
N MET A 93 -11.27 3.92 -12.64
CA MET A 93 -11.34 3.56 -11.22
C MET A 93 -10.46 2.32 -10.97
N ASP A 94 -9.64 2.39 -9.93
CA ASP A 94 -8.85 1.25 -9.45
C ASP A 94 -9.70 0.29 -8.62
N ALA A 95 -9.14 -0.86 -8.28
CA ALA A 95 -9.84 -1.90 -7.53
C ALA A 95 -10.08 -1.54 -6.06
N ILE A 96 -9.27 -0.67 -5.48
CA ILE A 96 -9.28 -0.35 -4.04
C ILE A 96 -10.26 0.75 -3.70
N THR A 97 -10.34 1.79 -4.54
CA THR A 97 -11.21 2.97 -4.30
C THR A 97 -12.65 2.60 -3.92
N PRO A 98 -13.39 1.72 -4.65
CA PRO A 98 -14.76 1.41 -4.30
C PRO A 98 -14.88 0.65 -2.98
N ILE A 99 -13.93 -0.22 -2.67
CA ILE A 99 -13.92 -0.99 -1.42
C ILE A 99 -13.63 -0.06 -0.24
N HIS A 100 -12.61 0.78 -0.34
CA HIS A 100 -12.25 1.77 0.66
C HIS A 100 -13.42 2.71 0.98
N ASN A 101 -14.08 3.25 -0.06
CA ASN A 101 -15.22 4.15 0.11
C ASN A 101 -16.45 3.45 0.74
N ALA A 102 -16.65 2.16 0.43
CA ALA A 102 -17.76 1.39 0.99
C ALA A 102 -17.53 0.99 2.46
N LEU A 103 -16.28 0.83 2.86
CA LEU A 103 -15.94 0.52 4.26
C LEU A 103 -16.21 1.68 5.21
N ASP A 104 -15.96 2.91 4.75
CA ASP A 104 -16.18 4.16 5.50
C ASP A 104 -15.63 4.11 6.94
N VAL A 105 -14.36 3.72 7.07
CA VAL A 105 -13.67 3.55 8.35
C VAL A 105 -12.54 4.56 8.48
N ASP A 106 -12.63 5.46 9.43
CA ASP A 106 -11.76 6.63 9.61
C ASP A 106 -10.27 6.30 9.71
N ASN A 107 -9.93 5.15 10.29
CA ASN A 107 -8.54 4.75 10.46
C ASN A 107 -8.01 3.82 9.35
N ILE A 108 -8.73 3.69 8.23
CA ILE A 108 -8.22 3.10 6.99
C ILE A 108 -8.05 4.24 5.99
N VAL A 109 -6.82 4.54 5.61
CA VAL A 109 -6.53 5.64 4.67
C VAL A 109 -5.90 5.08 3.39
N TYR A 110 -6.36 5.58 2.25
CA TYR A 110 -5.84 5.23 0.94
C TYR A 110 -5.19 6.43 0.27
N TYR A 111 -3.86 6.46 0.28
CA TYR A 111 -3.07 7.49 -0.38
C TYR A 111 -2.87 7.16 -1.85
N LYS A 112 -3.89 7.49 -2.64
CA LYS A 112 -3.93 7.21 -4.07
C LYS A 112 -2.98 8.07 -4.89
N LYS A 113 -2.72 9.31 -4.45
CA LYS A 113 -1.86 10.27 -5.16
C LYS A 113 -0.53 10.44 -4.47
N SER A 114 0.48 10.84 -5.24
CA SER A 114 1.75 11.27 -4.69
C SER A 114 1.57 12.51 -3.81
N GLY A 115 2.34 12.58 -2.73
CA GLY A 115 2.29 13.69 -1.80
C GLY A 115 2.93 13.39 -0.46
N LEU A 116 2.94 14.42 0.38
CA LEU A 116 3.38 14.33 1.77
C LEU A 116 2.14 14.32 2.66
N TYR A 117 1.99 13.26 3.44
CA TYR A 117 0.85 13.07 4.34
C TYR A 117 1.34 12.98 5.76
N GLN A 118 1.02 13.99 6.58
CA GLN A 118 1.43 14.02 7.98
C GLN A 118 0.58 13.07 8.83
N ASP A 119 1.25 12.31 9.68
CA ASP A 119 0.68 11.36 10.59
C ASP A 119 1.48 11.33 11.89
N GLU A 120 1.09 12.15 12.85
CA GLU A 120 1.83 12.38 14.09
C GLU A 120 3.29 12.80 13.84
N ASN A 121 4.24 11.98 14.30
CA ASN A 121 5.68 12.19 14.12
C ASN A 121 6.24 11.54 12.83
N VAL A 122 5.38 10.98 11.97
CA VAL A 122 5.76 10.39 10.69
C VAL A 122 5.15 11.22 9.56
N VAL A 123 5.90 11.41 8.51
CA VAL A 123 5.43 11.97 7.25
C VAL A 123 5.57 10.91 6.16
N TRP A 124 4.45 10.44 5.65
CA TRP A 124 4.41 9.51 4.53
C TRP A 124 4.71 10.26 3.24
N SER A 125 5.88 10.04 2.68
CA SER A 125 6.25 10.52 1.35
C SER A 125 5.83 9.49 0.32
N VAL A 126 4.63 9.67 -0.23
CA VAL A 126 4.02 8.70 -1.15
C VAL A 126 4.40 9.01 -2.59
N PHE A 127 4.91 8.02 -3.28
CA PHE A 127 5.22 8.04 -4.71
C PHE A 127 4.23 7.10 -5.42
N SER A 128 3.12 7.66 -5.87
CA SER A 128 2.05 6.86 -6.44
C SER A 128 2.31 6.52 -7.90
N ILE A 129 1.96 5.29 -8.27
CA ILE A 129 1.97 4.84 -9.67
C ILE A 129 0.92 5.53 -10.55
N PHE A 130 -0.06 6.24 -9.96
CA PHE A 130 -1.02 7.06 -10.70
C PHE A 130 -0.39 8.31 -11.30
N ASP A 131 0.65 8.83 -10.65
CA ASP A 131 1.29 10.06 -11.07
C ASP A 131 2.49 9.75 -11.97
N ASN A 132 2.61 10.50 -13.07
CA ASN A 132 3.77 10.38 -13.95
C ASN A 132 4.98 11.16 -13.42
N HIS A 133 4.77 11.95 -12.37
CA HIS A 133 5.78 12.77 -11.74
C HIS A 133 5.99 12.32 -10.31
N MET A 134 7.23 12.34 -9.89
CA MET A 134 7.60 12.23 -8.49
C MET A 134 6.91 13.35 -7.69
N PRO A 135 6.71 13.17 -6.37
CA PRO A 135 6.27 14.28 -5.52
C PRO A 135 7.12 15.49 -5.84
N PRO A 136 6.53 16.69 -5.69
CA PRO A 136 7.14 17.91 -6.19
C PRO A 136 8.62 17.94 -5.80
N GLU A 137 9.46 18.32 -6.76
CA GLU A 137 10.91 18.48 -6.66
C GLU A 137 11.37 19.37 -5.48
N ASN A 138 10.43 19.88 -4.73
CA ASN A 138 10.56 20.71 -3.52
C ASN A 138 10.60 19.91 -2.22
N LEU A 139 11.18 18.71 -2.21
CA LEU A 139 11.61 18.08 -0.95
C LEU A 139 12.65 18.91 -0.18
N GLU A 140 13.23 19.94 -0.83
CA GLU A 140 14.07 20.95 -0.16
C GLU A 140 13.32 21.73 0.92
N MET A 141 12.01 21.83 0.82
CA MET A 141 11.15 22.36 1.88
C MET A 141 10.42 21.20 2.54
N ARG A 142 11.02 20.61 3.55
CA ARG A 142 10.32 19.68 4.45
C ARG A 142 9.27 20.47 5.26
N PRO A 143 8.02 20.58 4.78
CA PRO A 143 7.02 21.46 5.39
C PRO A 143 6.55 20.93 6.74
N TYR A 144 6.91 19.69 7.07
CA TYR A 144 6.47 19.02 8.28
C TYR A 144 7.67 18.57 9.12
N GLU A 145 7.54 18.72 10.45
CA GLU A 145 8.46 18.10 11.38
C GLU A 145 8.14 16.60 11.52
N GLY A 146 9.16 15.76 11.61
CA GLY A 146 8.99 14.34 11.81
C GLY A 146 9.94 13.45 11.01
N THR A 147 9.70 12.14 11.11
CA THR A 147 10.43 11.13 10.36
C THR A 147 9.75 10.93 9.00
N TYR A 148 10.47 11.18 7.93
CA TYR A 148 9.97 10.93 6.58
C TYR A 148 10.14 9.46 6.21
N VAL A 149 9.06 8.82 5.78
CA VAL A 149 9.02 7.43 5.33
C VAL A 149 8.53 7.40 3.90
N GLY A 150 9.41 7.03 2.97
CA GLY A 150 9.08 6.88 1.55
C GLY A 150 8.22 5.63 1.32
N LEU A 151 7.10 5.79 0.62
CA LEU A 151 6.24 4.69 0.19
C LEU A 151 6.16 4.67 -1.34
N TYR A 152 6.61 3.58 -1.92
CA TYR A 152 6.60 3.35 -3.37
C TYR A 152 6.33 1.89 -3.66
N HIS A 153 5.47 1.63 -4.64
CA HIS A 153 5.27 0.29 -5.19
C HIS A 153 5.70 0.28 -6.65
N GLY A 154 6.80 -0.40 -6.95
CA GLY A 154 7.33 -0.51 -8.31
C GLY A 154 8.78 -0.94 -8.35
N THR A 155 9.31 -1.08 -9.55
CA THR A 155 10.68 -1.51 -9.78
C THR A 155 11.65 -0.34 -9.67
N ILE A 156 12.78 -0.58 -9.03
CA ILE A 156 13.92 0.36 -8.98
C ILE A 156 15.03 -0.15 -9.90
N VAL A 157 15.54 0.73 -10.75
CA VAL A 157 16.67 0.42 -11.63
C VAL A 157 17.86 -0.03 -10.80
N GLY A 158 18.45 -1.15 -11.19
CA GLY A 158 19.60 -1.73 -10.52
C GLY A 158 19.28 -2.64 -9.34
N ALA A 159 18.03 -2.72 -8.88
CA ALA A 159 17.61 -3.72 -7.91
C ALA A 159 17.75 -5.14 -8.50
N THR A 160 17.97 -6.10 -7.62
CA THR A 160 18.17 -7.50 -8.01
C THR A 160 17.12 -8.37 -7.35
N ASN A 161 16.47 -9.26 -8.11
CA ASN A 161 15.55 -10.24 -7.54
C ASN A 161 16.30 -11.43 -6.91
N GLU A 162 15.54 -12.33 -6.27
CA GLU A 162 16.07 -13.54 -5.60
C GLU A 162 16.89 -14.47 -6.51
N MET A 163 16.61 -14.43 -7.82
CA MET A 163 17.35 -15.22 -8.83
C MET A 163 18.60 -14.51 -9.35
N GLY A 164 18.97 -13.35 -8.81
CA GLY A 164 20.12 -12.56 -9.24
C GLY A 164 19.88 -11.72 -10.51
N PHE A 165 18.66 -11.67 -11.03
CA PHE A 165 18.34 -10.87 -12.19
C PHE A 165 18.29 -9.37 -11.80
N LYS A 166 19.08 -8.56 -12.49
CA LYS A 166 19.15 -7.11 -12.25
C LYS A 166 18.16 -6.39 -13.16
N PHE A 167 17.29 -5.58 -12.55
CA PHE A 167 16.32 -4.79 -13.29
C PHE A 167 17.00 -3.61 -14.00
N THR A 168 16.72 -3.47 -15.30
CA THR A 168 17.22 -2.38 -16.14
C THR A 168 16.18 -1.28 -16.38
N HIS A 169 14.95 -1.50 -15.94
CA HIS A 169 13.83 -0.57 -16.09
C HIS A 169 13.21 -0.30 -14.73
N GLY A 170 12.59 0.87 -14.55
CA GLY A 170 11.95 1.29 -13.31
C GLY A 170 12.32 2.71 -12.90
N ALA A 171 12.07 3.06 -11.66
CA ALA A 171 12.46 4.34 -11.10
C ALA A 171 13.96 4.36 -10.78
N GLU A 172 14.62 5.47 -11.05
CA GLU A 172 16.01 5.71 -10.64
C GLU A 172 16.08 5.90 -9.12
N LEU A 173 17.06 5.28 -8.46
CA LEU A 173 17.24 5.40 -7.00
C LEU A 173 17.46 6.85 -6.56
N THR A 174 18.11 7.64 -7.40
CA THR A 174 18.37 9.08 -7.16
C THR A 174 17.10 9.90 -6.95
N LYS A 175 15.96 9.43 -7.47
CA LYS A 175 14.67 10.08 -7.25
C LYS A 175 14.18 9.99 -5.81
N PHE A 176 14.73 9.09 -5.01
CA PHE A 176 14.36 8.86 -3.60
C PHE A 176 15.40 9.39 -2.62
N SER A 177 16.53 9.92 -3.13
CA SER A 177 17.68 10.39 -2.35
C SER A 177 17.78 11.91 -2.33
N SER A 178 16.80 12.58 -1.75
CA SER A 178 16.91 14.03 -1.47
C SER A 178 16.68 14.34 -0.01
#